data_3d6022e3f053523fd8a653c92666828c
#
_entry.id   3d6022e3f053523fd8a653c92666828c
#
_cell.length_a   1.000
_cell.length_b   1.000
_cell.length_c   1.000
_cell.angle_alpha   90.00
_cell.angle_beta   90.00
_cell.angle_gamma   90.00
#
_symmetry.space_group_name_H-M   'P 1'
#
loop_
_entity.id
_entity.type
_entity.pdbx_description
1 polymer ?
#
loop_
_entity_poly.entity_id
_entity_poly.type
_entity_poly.pdbx_seq_one_letter_code
_entity_poly.pdbx_strand_id
1 'polypeptide(L)'
;MRQMALVAEKTNAFYGKPVEDCTEEELFCALMALCKERLGARPENRGERKIYYVSAEFLLGRLLANNLLNLGLYEEVTAELQAAGKSIAAIEAAEPEPALGNGGLGRLAACFLDSIATLGLPGDGVGLLYHNGLFRQSFRGRCQTEEPEPWLKKESWLRDTARTFTVPFGGFTVRGKLYELDVPGYGGGKNRLRLFDLDTDGFSPVGPGIEFDKTDVRRNLTLFLYPDDSDEAGRLLRVYQQYFMVSCAAQLILQELERGGHKPEELDQYAVIQINDTHPSMIIPELVRLLMQKGVEQGRAMDLVARTCAYTNHTILAEALEKWPLAYLEQAVPHLVPVIRALDEAVRPLCAPGQEIIDPQGTVHMARMDIHYTMSVNGVAALHTQILKETELKSFCDLYPKKFNNKTNGITFRRWLMGCDPALAGFISRRIGEGWKRDAGQLEKLLAFQEDSATLDELLAIKQQGKQRLAASLLAEGIELDTNSVFDVQIKRLHEYKRQQMNALYLIWKYREIKAGRLPARPVTALFGAKAAPAYTLAKDIIHLILCLADLIAGDPEVSPWLKVVMVENYNVSRAELLIPAAEISEQISLASKEASGTGNMKLMLNGALTLGTCLLYTSRCV
;
A
#
# COMPACT_ATOMS: atom_id res chain seq x y z
N MET A 1 -17.76 -25.82 -33.97
CA MET A 1 -17.21 -26.22 -32.69
C MET A 1 -17.69 -25.19 -31.66
N ARG A 2 -18.44 -25.58 -30.62
CA ARG A 2 -18.71 -24.69 -29.47
C ARG A 2 -17.35 -24.33 -28.88
N GLN A 3 -17.01 -23.05 -28.82
CA GLN A 3 -15.85 -22.58 -28.09
C GLN A 3 -16.03 -23.09 -26.67
N MET A 4 -15.10 -23.90 -26.14
CA MET A 4 -15.19 -24.36 -24.77
C MET A 4 -15.13 -23.10 -23.89
N ALA A 5 -15.93 -23.06 -22.84
CA ALA A 5 -15.94 -21.98 -21.87
C ALA A 5 -14.57 -21.91 -21.18
N LEU A 6 -14.11 -20.69 -20.88
CA LEU A 6 -12.72 -20.42 -20.45
C LEU A 6 -12.32 -21.18 -19.17
N VAL A 7 -13.23 -21.23 -18.20
CA VAL A 7 -12.99 -21.90 -16.91
C VAL A 7 -12.99 -23.41 -17.09
N ALA A 8 -13.99 -23.96 -17.83
CA ALA A 8 -14.10 -25.39 -18.08
C ALA A 8 -12.89 -25.95 -18.84
N GLU A 9 -12.31 -25.18 -19.78
CA GLU A 9 -11.07 -25.57 -20.46
C GLU A 9 -9.93 -25.76 -19.47
N LYS A 10 -9.76 -24.83 -18.52
CA LYS A 10 -8.70 -24.87 -17.53
C LYS A 10 -8.89 -25.95 -16.47
N THR A 11 -10.10 -26.10 -15.93
CA THR A 11 -10.38 -27.15 -14.94
C THR A 11 -10.19 -28.55 -15.53
N ASN A 12 -10.64 -28.75 -16.75
CA ASN A 12 -10.42 -30.03 -17.45
C ASN A 12 -8.93 -30.28 -17.72
N ALA A 13 -8.17 -29.28 -18.15
CA ALA A 13 -6.73 -29.41 -18.42
C ALA A 13 -5.90 -29.70 -17.17
N PHE A 14 -6.23 -29.09 -16.01
CA PHE A 14 -5.44 -29.24 -14.78
C PHE A 14 -5.91 -30.40 -13.90
N TYR A 15 -7.21 -30.67 -13.86
CA TYR A 15 -7.80 -31.60 -12.89
C TYR A 15 -8.61 -32.73 -13.53
N GLY A 16 -8.93 -32.64 -14.83
CA GLY A 16 -9.81 -33.60 -15.51
C GLY A 16 -11.24 -33.59 -14.96
N LYS A 17 -11.69 -32.45 -14.38
CA LYS A 17 -12.98 -32.29 -13.71
C LYS A 17 -13.81 -31.19 -14.37
N PRO A 18 -15.14 -31.30 -14.40
CA PRO A 18 -16.02 -30.19 -14.74
C PRO A 18 -15.99 -29.13 -13.64
N VAL A 19 -16.42 -27.88 -13.95
CA VAL A 19 -16.35 -26.72 -13.04
C VAL A 19 -17.12 -26.96 -11.74
N GLU A 20 -18.29 -27.57 -11.81
CA GLU A 20 -19.16 -27.88 -10.69
C GLU A 20 -18.53 -28.80 -9.63
N ASP A 21 -17.61 -29.67 -10.04
CA ASP A 21 -16.93 -30.65 -9.17
C ASP A 21 -15.62 -30.13 -8.58
N CYS A 22 -15.16 -28.94 -8.98
CA CYS A 22 -13.94 -28.34 -8.48
C CYS A 22 -14.18 -27.64 -7.13
N THR A 23 -13.16 -27.66 -6.25
CA THR A 23 -13.14 -26.84 -5.04
C THR A 23 -12.82 -25.38 -5.38
N GLU A 24 -13.07 -24.45 -4.44
CA GLU A 24 -12.74 -23.04 -4.59
C GLU A 24 -11.23 -22.83 -4.81
N GLU A 25 -10.38 -23.63 -4.15
CA GLU A 25 -8.92 -23.57 -4.33
C GLU A 25 -8.49 -24.07 -5.71
N GLU A 26 -9.09 -25.17 -6.21
CA GLU A 26 -8.84 -25.67 -7.56
C GLU A 26 -9.27 -24.63 -8.61
N LEU A 27 -10.43 -24.00 -8.43
CA LEU A 27 -10.93 -22.93 -9.30
C LEU A 27 -10.04 -21.69 -9.25
N PHE A 28 -9.57 -21.29 -8.07
CA PHE A 28 -8.60 -20.20 -7.94
C PHE A 28 -7.32 -20.50 -8.75
N CYS A 29 -6.74 -21.69 -8.58
CA CYS A 29 -5.53 -22.08 -9.32
C CYS A 29 -5.76 -22.10 -10.85
N ALA A 30 -6.90 -22.61 -11.31
CA ALA A 30 -7.27 -22.63 -12.72
C ALA A 30 -7.43 -21.21 -13.29
N LEU A 31 -8.10 -20.32 -12.57
CA LEU A 31 -8.29 -18.92 -12.97
C LEU A 31 -6.98 -18.11 -12.91
N MET A 32 -6.14 -18.36 -11.91
CA MET A 32 -4.80 -17.78 -11.85
C MET A 32 -3.96 -18.18 -13.06
N ALA A 33 -4.01 -19.45 -13.46
CA ALA A 33 -3.30 -19.94 -14.64
C ALA A 33 -3.85 -19.33 -15.94
N LEU A 34 -5.18 -19.17 -16.05
CA LEU A 34 -5.82 -18.46 -17.17
C LEU A 34 -5.32 -17.00 -17.25
N CYS A 35 -5.32 -16.31 -16.13
CA CYS A 35 -4.82 -14.93 -16.07
C CYS A 35 -3.34 -14.84 -16.46
N LYS A 36 -2.48 -15.74 -15.94
CA LYS A 36 -1.05 -15.78 -16.27
C LYS A 36 -0.81 -16.02 -17.77
N GLU A 37 -1.57 -16.91 -18.39
CA GLU A 37 -1.49 -17.15 -19.83
C GLU A 37 -1.86 -15.90 -20.64
N ARG A 38 -2.98 -15.26 -20.28
CA ARG A 38 -3.43 -14.01 -20.93
C ARG A 38 -2.43 -12.86 -20.71
N LEU A 39 -1.87 -12.75 -19.51
CA LEU A 39 -0.82 -11.79 -19.20
C LEU A 39 0.48 -12.08 -19.96
N GLY A 40 0.83 -13.36 -20.13
CA GLY A 40 1.99 -13.77 -20.93
C GLY A 40 1.92 -13.29 -22.37
N ALA A 41 0.72 -13.28 -22.96
CA ALA A 41 0.46 -12.81 -24.32
C ALA A 41 0.41 -11.28 -24.47
N ARG A 42 0.26 -10.51 -23.36
CA ARG A 42 0.20 -9.05 -23.44
C ARG A 42 1.59 -8.43 -23.64
N PRO A 43 1.71 -7.38 -24.48
CA PRO A 43 2.95 -6.66 -24.66
C PRO A 43 3.32 -5.90 -23.38
N GLU A 44 4.61 -5.79 -23.12
CA GLU A 44 5.12 -4.84 -22.12
C GLU A 44 5.00 -3.42 -22.64
N ASN A 45 4.63 -2.48 -21.76
CA ASN A 45 4.66 -1.06 -22.09
C ASN A 45 6.10 -0.64 -22.33
N ARG A 46 6.33 0.08 -23.42
CA ARG A 46 7.67 0.50 -23.87
C ARG A 46 7.70 2.01 -24.11
N GLY A 47 8.87 2.60 -23.95
CA GLY A 47 9.17 4.00 -24.22
C GLY A 47 10.66 4.24 -24.11
N GLU A 48 11.10 5.44 -24.46
CA GLU A 48 12.51 5.81 -24.41
C GLU A 48 13.05 5.83 -22.98
N ARG A 49 12.24 6.28 -22.03
CA ARG A 49 12.62 6.44 -20.62
C ARG A 49 11.71 5.59 -19.73
N LYS A 50 12.29 4.74 -18.89
CA LYS A 50 11.56 3.84 -17.99
C LYS A 50 11.55 4.36 -16.55
N ILE A 51 10.40 4.26 -15.90
CA ILE A 51 10.22 4.58 -14.49
C ILE A 51 10.49 3.33 -13.63
N TYR A 52 11.31 3.48 -12.59
CA TYR A 52 11.49 2.51 -11.52
C TYR A 52 10.95 3.12 -10.23
N TYR A 53 9.79 2.61 -9.82
CA TYR A 53 9.12 3.06 -8.60
C TYR A 53 9.62 2.22 -7.42
N VAL A 54 10.62 2.74 -6.69
CA VAL A 54 11.28 2.01 -5.59
C VAL A 54 10.56 2.30 -4.29
N SER A 55 10.04 1.25 -3.65
CA SER A 55 9.25 1.37 -2.43
C SER A 55 9.48 0.18 -1.51
N ALA A 56 9.53 0.44 -0.20
CA ALA A 56 9.56 -0.62 0.81
C ALA A 56 8.26 -1.41 0.88
N GLU A 57 7.15 -0.85 0.37
CA GLU A 57 5.82 -1.42 0.50
C GLU A 57 5.04 -1.41 -0.81
N PHE A 58 4.32 -2.51 -1.07
CA PHE A 58 3.28 -2.61 -2.10
C PHE A 58 2.06 -3.35 -1.55
N LEU A 59 1.08 -2.63 -1.01
CA LEU A 59 -0.14 -3.22 -0.47
C LEU A 59 -1.13 -3.54 -1.59
N LEU A 60 -0.91 -4.69 -2.24
CA LEU A 60 -1.62 -5.08 -3.47
C LEU A 60 -3.08 -5.48 -3.20
N GLY A 61 -3.36 -6.21 -2.13
CA GLY A 61 -4.60 -6.96 -1.97
C GLY A 61 -4.63 -8.20 -2.88
N ARG A 62 -5.70 -8.96 -2.84
CA ARG A 62 -5.92 -10.10 -3.73
C ARG A 62 -5.88 -9.67 -5.19
N LEU A 63 -5.34 -10.53 -6.06
CA LEU A 63 -5.03 -10.17 -7.44
C LEU A 63 -6.04 -10.72 -8.45
N LEU A 64 -6.76 -11.79 -8.13
CA LEU A 64 -7.63 -12.48 -9.08
C LEU A 64 -8.67 -11.54 -9.70
N ALA A 65 -9.51 -10.90 -8.88
CA ALA A 65 -10.53 -9.97 -9.37
C ALA A 65 -9.91 -8.81 -10.15
N ASN A 66 -8.83 -8.20 -9.63
CA ASN A 66 -8.14 -7.09 -10.28
C ASN A 66 -7.57 -7.49 -11.65
N ASN A 67 -6.98 -8.68 -11.75
CA ASN A 67 -6.44 -9.19 -13.00
C ASN A 67 -7.54 -9.53 -14.00
N LEU A 68 -8.62 -10.19 -13.57
CA LEU A 68 -9.77 -10.47 -14.44
C LEU A 68 -10.40 -9.17 -14.96
N LEU A 69 -10.58 -8.14 -14.13
CA LEU A 69 -11.09 -6.83 -14.53
C LEU A 69 -10.17 -6.16 -15.56
N ASN A 70 -8.88 -6.10 -15.30
CA ASN A 70 -7.90 -5.47 -16.19
C ASN A 70 -7.74 -6.23 -17.50
N LEU A 71 -7.97 -7.56 -17.50
CA LEU A 71 -7.98 -8.41 -18.68
C LEU A 71 -9.30 -8.33 -19.46
N GLY A 72 -10.37 -7.77 -18.88
CA GLY A 72 -11.71 -7.74 -19.47
C GLY A 72 -12.42 -9.09 -19.44
N LEU A 73 -12.05 -9.98 -18.51
CA LEU A 73 -12.58 -11.35 -18.40
C LEU A 73 -13.55 -11.52 -17.24
N TYR A 74 -13.69 -10.53 -16.35
CA TYR A 74 -14.39 -10.68 -15.07
C TYR A 74 -15.86 -11.08 -15.26
N GLU A 75 -16.58 -10.43 -16.17
CA GLU A 75 -18.00 -10.70 -16.42
C GLU A 75 -18.21 -12.08 -17.04
N GLU A 76 -17.41 -12.45 -18.05
CA GLU A 76 -17.49 -13.74 -18.73
C GLU A 76 -17.21 -14.89 -17.76
N VAL A 77 -16.12 -14.80 -16.99
CA VAL A 77 -15.75 -15.80 -15.97
C VAL A 77 -16.83 -15.91 -14.89
N THR A 78 -17.36 -14.78 -14.42
CA THR A 78 -18.41 -14.77 -13.40
C THR A 78 -19.67 -15.45 -13.91
N ALA A 79 -20.10 -15.18 -15.14
CA ALA A 79 -21.28 -15.81 -15.73
C ALA A 79 -21.10 -17.33 -15.90
N GLU A 80 -19.91 -17.78 -16.33
CA GLU A 80 -19.59 -19.20 -16.47
C GLU A 80 -19.62 -19.92 -15.11
N LEU A 81 -19.02 -19.33 -14.07
CA LEU A 81 -19.02 -19.87 -12.70
C LEU A 81 -20.44 -19.95 -12.13
N GLN A 82 -21.24 -18.90 -12.31
CA GLN A 82 -22.64 -18.89 -11.86
C GLN A 82 -23.47 -19.97 -12.54
N ALA A 83 -23.27 -20.20 -13.83
CA ALA A 83 -23.96 -21.28 -14.57
C ALA A 83 -23.60 -22.68 -14.02
N ALA A 84 -22.38 -22.83 -13.46
CA ALA A 84 -21.93 -24.05 -12.78
C ALA A 84 -22.24 -24.08 -11.26
N GLY A 85 -23.05 -23.12 -10.75
CA GLY A 85 -23.41 -23.03 -9.34
C GLY A 85 -22.28 -22.58 -8.42
N LYS A 86 -21.22 -21.96 -8.95
CA LYS A 86 -20.06 -21.47 -8.19
C LYS A 86 -20.11 -19.95 -7.98
N SER A 87 -19.52 -19.49 -6.87
CA SER A 87 -19.42 -18.09 -6.52
C SER A 87 -18.01 -17.56 -6.77
N ILE A 88 -17.87 -16.53 -7.62
CA ILE A 88 -16.58 -15.85 -7.81
C ILE A 88 -16.03 -15.30 -6.48
N ALA A 89 -16.88 -14.76 -5.61
CA ALA A 89 -16.47 -14.23 -4.31
C ALA A 89 -15.91 -15.30 -3.37
N ALA A 90 -16.44 -16.53 -3.40
CA ALA A 90 -15.91 -17.66 -2.63
C ALA A 90 -14.53 -18.09 -3.16
N ILE A 91 -14.35 -18.08 -4.48
CA ILE A 91 -13.07 -18.39 -5.12
C ILE A 91 -12.02 -17.31 -4.82
N GLU A 92 -12.38 -16.03 -4.89
CA GLU A 92 -11.52 -14.91 -4.48
C GLU A 92 -11.13 -15.01 -2.99
N ALA A 93 -12.02 -15.53 -2.14
CA ALA A 93 -11.74 -15.74 -0.72
C ALA A 93 -10.68 -16.84 -0.47
N ALA A 94 -10.52 -17.80 -1.38
CA ALA A 94 -9.49 -18.84 -1.31
C ALA A 94 -8.07 -18.31 -1.67
N GLU A 95 -7.98 -17.11 -2.32
CA GLU A 95 -6.69 -16.49 -2.63
C GLU A 95 -6.01 -15.96 -1.37
N PRO A 96 -4.74 -16.35 -1.09
CA PRO A 96 -3.94 -15.69 -0.06
C PRO A 96 -3.66 -14.24 -0.42
N GLU A 97 -3.98 -13.29 0.47
CA GLU A 97 -3.68 -11.88 0.22
C GLU A 97 -2.16 -11.62 0.32
N PRO A 98 -1.51 -11.05 -0.72
CA PRO A 98 -0.10 -10.73 -0.67
C PRO A 98 0.25 -9.76 0.46
N ALA A 99 1.12 -10.17 1.38
CA ALA A 99 1.49 -9.42 2.57
C ALA A 99 2.77 -8.58 2.34
N LEU A 100 2.73 -7.68 1.34
CA LEU A 100 3.87 -6.89 0.88
C LEU A 100 3.81 -5.42 1.30
N GLY A 101 2.88 -5.03 2.15
CA GLY A 101 2.73 -3.64 2.56
C GLY A 101 1.73 -3.46 3.69
N ASN A 102 1.66 -2.24 4.22
CA ASN A 102 0.73 -1.85 5.28
C ASN A 102 0.32 -0.37 5.13
N GLY A 103 -0.97 -0.10 5.18
CA GLY A 103 -1.51 1.26 5.20
C GLY A 103 -1.39 2.06 3.90
N GLY A 104 -1.31 3.39 4.04
CA GLY A 104 -1.46 4.34 2.93
C GLY A 104 -0.31 4.34 1.93
N LEU A 105 0.93 4.23 2.41
CA LEU A 105 2.14 4.24 1.57
C LEU A 105 2.13 3.08 0.58
N GLY A 106 1.99 1.85 1.08
CA GLY A 106 1.96 0.64 0.26
C GLY A 106 0.75 0.59 -0.67
N ARG A 107 -0.43 1.07 -0.22
CA ARG A 107 -1.60 1.09 -1.09
C ARG A 107 -1.50 2.12 -2.22
N LEU A 108 -0.90 3.29 -1.94
CA LEU A 108 -0.62 4.28 -2.98
C LEU A 108 0.33 3.73 -4.04
N ALA A 109 1.42 3.07 -3.62
CA ALA A 109 2.36 2.42 -4.52
C ALA A 109 1.65 1.41 -5.45
N ALA A 110 0.76 0.58 -4.90
CA ALA A 110 -0.03 -0.37 -5.69
C ALA A 110 -1.00 0.34 -6.67
N CYS A 111 -1.61 1.48 -6.28
CA CYS A 111 -2.45 2.27 -7.18
C CYS A 111 -1.64 2.92 -8.31
N PHE A 112 -0.43 3.41 -8.02
CA PHE A 112 0.45 3.95 -9.05
C PHE A 112 0.88 2.89 -10.07
N LEU A 113 1.23 1.68 -9.62
CA LEU A 113 1.58 0.59 -10.56
C LEU A 113 0.43 0.28 -11.52
N ASP A 114 -0.79 0.14 -11.00
CA ASP A 114 -1.99 -0.07 -11.82
C ASP A 114 -2.20 1.08 -12.82
N SER A 115 -2.06 2.33 -12.36
CA SER A 115 -2.25 3.52 -13.20
C SER A 115 -1.16 3.68 -14.25
N ILE A 116 0.11 3.46 -13.91
CA ILE A 116 1.24 3.50 -14.85
C ILE A 116 1.02 2.47 -15.96
N ALA A 117 0.63 1.24 -15.59
CA ALA A 117 0.33 0.19 -16.56
C ALA A 117 -0.88 0.53 -17.45
N THR A 118 -1.96 1.08 -16.85
CA THR A 118 -3.18 1.47 -17.56
C THR A 118 -2.96 2.62 -18.55
N LEU A 119 -2.07 3.56 -18.20
CA LEU A 119 -1.69 4.67 -19.08
C LEU A 119 -0.71 4.27 -20.19
N GLY A 120 -0.29 3.01 -20.24
CA GLY A 120 0.67 2.52 -21.23
C GLY A 120 2.10 3.04 -21.03
N LEU A 121 2.41 3.57 -19.85
CA LEU A 121 3.73 4.10 -19.54
C LEU A 121 4.70 2.96 -19.15
N PRO A 122 5.96 2.99 -19.63
CA PRO A 122 6.97 2.02 -19.20
C PRO A 122 7.38 2.31 -17.77
N GLY A 123 7.03 1.41 -16.85
CA GLY A 123 7.34 1.62 -15.43
C GLY A 123 7.15 0.37 -14.58
N ASP A 124 8.17 0.01 -13.83
CA ASP A 124 8.15 -1.13 -12.91
C ASP A 124 8.16 -0.68 -11.45
N GLY A 125 7.44 -1.41 -10.59
CA GLY A 125 7.64 -1.35 -9.16
C GLY A 125 8.87 -2.16 -8.75
N VAL A 126 9.58 -1.70 -7.72
CA VAL A 126 10.77 -2.39 -7.18
C VAL A 126 10.72 -2.38 -5.66
N GLY A 127 10.81 -3.55 -5.03
CA GLY A 127 10.72 -3.72 -3.58
C GLY A 127 11.23 -5.06 -3.08
N LEU A 128 10.83 -5.44 -1.87
CA LEU A 128 11.20 -6.71 -1.24
C LEU A 128 10.03 -7.69 -1.21
N LEU A 129 10.36 -8.97 -1.25
CA LEU A 129 9.43 -10.09 -1.07
C LEU A 129 9.42 -10.51 0.41
N TYR A 130 8.49 -9.96 1.19
CA TYR A 130 8.35 -10.34 2.60
C TYR A 130 7.55 -11.64 2.75
N HIS A 131 8.04 -12.56 3.60
CA HIS A 131 7.42 -13.88 3.79
C HIS A 131 6.21 -13.83 4.72
N ASN A 132 6.25 -13.00 5.77
CA ASN A 132 5.19 -12.88 6.78
C ASN A 132 4.51 -11.49 6.80
N GLY A 133 4.83 -10.61 5.86
CA GLY A 133 4.30 -9.25 5.82
C GLY A 133 4.62 -8.46 7.08
N LEU A 134 3.64 -7.67 7.55
CA LEU A 134 3.74 -6.98 8.83
C LEU A 134 3.45 -7.95 9.99
N PHE A 135 2.26 -8.48 10.08
CA PHE A 135 1.76 -9.55 10.95
C PHE A 135 0.26 -9.75 10.71
N ARG A 136 -0.24 -10.93 11.10
CA ARG A 136 -1.67 -11.18 11.30
C ARG A 136 -2.08 -10.69 12.68
N GLN A 137 -3.14 -9.89 12.75
CA GLN A 137 -3.71 -9.40 14.00
C GLN A 137 -4.84 -10.30 14.45
N SER A 138 -4.86 -10.66 15.74
CA SER A 138 -6.00 -11.23 16.43
C SER A 138 -6.22 -10.53 17.78
N PHE A 139 -7.38 -10.77 18.42
CA PHE A 139 -7.68 -10.20 19.73
C PHE A 139 -7.84 -11.30 20.77
N ARG A 140 -7.01 -11.27 21.80
CA ARG A 140 -7.08 -12.20 22.94
C ARG A 140 -7.13 -11.40 24.25
N GLY A 141 -8.13 -11.69 25.10
CA GLY A 141 -8.30 -10.94 26.35
C GLY A 141 -8.48 -9.42 26.15
N ARG A 142 -9.15 -9.01 25.06
CA ARG A 142 -9.31 -7.60 24.64
C ARG A 142 -8.01 -6.89 24.30
N CYS A 143 -6.96 -7.61 23.97
CA CYS A 143 -5.67 -7.05 23.56
C CYS A 143 -5.32 -7.53 22.15
N GLN A 144 -4.64 -6.66 21.39
CA GLN A 144 -4.05 -7.07 20.11
C GLN A 144 -2.93 -8.08 20.37
N THR A 145 -2.96 -9.16 19.60
CA THR A 145 -1.86 -10.12 19.47
C THR A 145 -1.40 -10.18 18.02
N GLU A 146 -0.12 -10.40 17.83
CA GLU A 146 0.53 -10.50 16.53
C GLU A 146 0.94 -11.94 16.26
N GLU A 147 0.73 -12.40 15.03
CA GLU A 147 1.12 -13.73 14.55
C GLU A 147 1.76 -13.60 13.15
N PRO A 148 2.66 -14.51 12.74
CA PRO A 148 3.14 -14.53 11.36
C PRO A 148 1.97 -14.64 10.37
N GLU A 149 2.08 -13.98 9.22
CA GLU A 149 1.07 -14.03 8.14
C GLU A 149 1.70 -14.63 6.86
N PRO A 150 2.00 -15.95 6.83
CA PRO A 150 2.59 -16.59 5.67
C PRO A 150 1.56 -16.65 4.53
N TRP A 151 1.88 -16.02 3.42
CA TRP A 151 0.99 -15.92 2.25
C TRP A 151 1.55 -16.63 1.02
N LEU A 152 2.86 -16.90 0.99
CA LEU A 152 3.52 -17.57 -0.13
C LEU A 152 3.11 -19.04 -0.16
N LYS A 153 2.52 -19.47 -1.26
CA LYS A 153 2.21 -20.87 -1.57
C LYS A 153 3.02 -21.34 -2.79
N LYS A 154 3.07 -22.66 -3.01
CA LYS A 154 3.72 -23.26 -4.17
C LYS A 154 3.14 -22.70 -5.47
N GLU A 155 1.83 -22.66 -5.55
CA GLU A 155 1.10 -22.02 -6.65
C GLU A 155 0.91 -20.54 -6.30
N SER A 156 1.59 -19.66 -7.01
CA SER A 156 1.66 -18.23 -6.71
C SER A 156 1.63 -17.39 -7.98
N TRP A 157 1.20 -16.14 -7.88
CA TRP A 157 1.31 -15.15 -8.97
C TRP A 157 2.76 -14.82 -9.33
N LEU A 158 3.69 -15.04 -8.42
CA LEU A 158 5.11 -14.76 -8.60
C LEU A 158 5.74 -15.69 -9.64
N ARG A 159 6.71 -15.15 -10.36
CA ARG A 159 7.58 -15.87 -11.28
C ARG A 159 9.02 -15.75 -10.81
N ASP A 160 9.66 -16.86 -10.53
CA ASP A 160 11.11 -16.90 -10.31
C ASP A 160 11.83 -16.64 -11.65
N THR A 161 12.71 -15.65 -11.65
CA THR A 161 13.47 -15.27 -12.86
C THR A 161 14.81 -15.96 -12.96
N ALA A 162 15.21 -16.72 -11.95
CA ALA A 162 16.54 -17.30 -11.77
C ALA A 162 17.69 -16.24 -11.75
N ARG A 163 17.36 -14.94 -11.69
CA ARG A 163 18.36 -13.87 -11.59
C ARG A 163 18.72 -13.62 -10.15
N THR A 164 20.02 -13.47 -9.90
CA THR A 164 20.55 -13.18 -8.57
C THR A 164 21.44 -11.95 -8.59
N PHE A 165 21.56 -11.31 -7.42
CA PHE A 165 22.34 -10.11 -7.19
C PHE A 165 23.18 -10.29 -5.94
N THR A 166 24.46 -9.94 -6.00
CA THR A 166 25.35 -9.99 -4.84
C THR A 166 25.31 -8.65 -4.12
N VAL A 167 24.96 -8.67 -2.84
CA VAL A 167 24.88 -7.48 -2.00
C VAL A 167 25.95 -7.54 -0.92
N PRO A 168 26.95 -6.63 -0.94
CA PRO A 168 27.97 -6.55 0.08
C PRO A 168 27.47 -5.83 1.33
N PHE A 169 27.87 -6.33 2.49
CA PHE A 169 27.72 -5.71 3.80
C PHE A 169 29.05 -5.60 4.52
N GLY A 170 29.07 -5.04 5.71
CA GLY A 170 30.25 -5.01 6.56
C GLY A 170 30.69 -6.44 6.96
N GLY A 171 31.77 -6.91 6.34
CA GLY A 171 32.37 -8.20 6.65
C GLY A 171 31.70 -9.45 6.06
N PHE A 172 30.61 -9.30 5.28
CA PHE A 172 29.94 -10.42 4.58
C PHE A 172 29.18 -9.98 3.34
N THR A 173 28.73 -10.97 2.56
CA THR A 173 27.85 -10.74 1.42
C THR A 173 26.63 -11.65 1.52
N VAL A 174 25.53 -11.23 0.89
CA VAL A 174 24.34 -12.06 0.67
C VAL A 174 23.97 -12.06 -0.81
N ARG A 175 23.10 -12.99 -1.21
CA ARG A 175 22.52 -12.99 -2.55
C ARG A 175 21.03 -12.65 -2.47
N GLY A 176 20.60 -11.76 -3.36
CA GLY A 176 19.19 -11.50 -3.62
C GLY A 176 18.72 -12.26 -4.84
N LYS A 177 17.54 -12.90 -4.75
CA LYS A 177 16.83 -13.52 -5.88
C LYS A 177 15.73 -12.59 -6.37
N LEU A 178 15.55 -12.50 -7.68
CA LEU A 178 14.50 -11.68 -8.28
C LEU A 178 13.27 -12.51 -8.63
N TYR A 179 12.16 -12.12 -8.05
CA TYR A 179 10.82 -12.54 -8.43
C TYR A 179 10.07 -11.43 -9.16
N GLU A 180 9.21 -11.80 -10.08
CA GLU A 180 8.39 -10.87 -10.85
C GLU A 180 6.92 -11.20 -10.73
N LEU A 181 6.10 -10.15 -10.69
CA LEU A 181 4.65 -10.20 -10.77
C LEU A 181 4.20 -9.28 -11.89
N ASP A 182 3.40 -9.80 -12.83
CA ASP A 182 2.85 -8.99 -13.91
C ASP A 182 1.77 -8.04 -13.38
N VAL A 183 1.81 -6.79 -13.81
CA VAL A 183 0.84 -5.73 -13.48
C VAL A 183 0.11 -5.35 -14.76
N PRO A 184 -1.10 -5.88 -15.00
CA PRO A 184 -1.87 -5.54 -16.20
C PRO A 184 -2.42 -4.12 -16.16
N GLY A 185 -2.35 -3.44 -17.29
CA GLY A 185 -3.11 -2.22 -17.52
C GLY A 185 -4.56 -2.51 -17.93
N TYR A 186 -5.49 -1.65 -17.58
CA TYR A 186 -6.90 -1.78 -17.97
C TYR A 186 -7.07 -1.57 -19.49
N GLY A 187 -7.34 -2.67 -20.18
CA GLY A 187 -7.50 -2.67 -21.65
C GLY A 187 -6.21 -2.41 -22.46
N GLY A 188 -5.03 -2.49 -21.82
CA GLY A 188 -3.75 -2.16 -22.46
C GLY A 188 -2.66 -3.22 -22.28
N GLY A 189 -1.40 -2.76 -22.26
CA GLY A 189 -0.22 -3.58 -22.03
C GLY A 189 -0.06 -4.00 -20.57
N LYS A 190 1.16 -4.32 -20.19
CA LYS A 190 1.52 -4.65 -18.80
C LYS A 190 2.86 -4.05 -18.41
N ASN A 191 3.06 -3.91 -17.11
CA ASN A 191 4.33 -3.64 -16.45
C ASN A 191 4.65 -4.77 -15.45
N ARG A 192 5.65 -4.60 -14.60
CA ARG A 192 6.05 -5.58 -13.59
C ARG A 192 6.22 -4.97 -12.22
N LEU A 193 5.97 -5.78 -11.22
CA LEU A 193 6.48 -5.57 -9.87
C LEU A 193 7.67 -6.52 -9.67
N ARG A 194 8.83 -5.95 -9.37
CA ARG A 194 10.12 -6.61 -9.17
C ARG A 194 10.36 -6.73 -7.68
N LEU A 195 10.44 -7.95 -7.17
CA LEU A 195 10.57 -8.23 -5.75
C LEU A 195 11.85 -9.02 -5.50
N PHE A 196 12.69 -8.50 -4.61
CA PHE A 196 13.90 -9.20 -4.20
C PHE A 196 13.66 -9.97 -2.92
N ASP A 197 14.04 -11.24 -2.94
CA ASP A 197 14.08 -12.13 -1.79
C ASP A 197 15.50 -12.48 -1.44
N LEU A 198 15.75 -12.79 -0.17
CA LEU A 198 17.03 -13.31 0.27
C LEU A 198 17.20 -14.75 -0.21
N ASP A 199 18.28 -15.03 -0.93
CA ASP A 199 18.67 -16.40 -1.29
C ASP A 199 19.30 -17.08 -0.08
N THR A 200 18.49 -17.79 0.68
CA THR A 200 18.87 -18.48 1.92
C THR A 200 18.35 -19.92 1.94
N ASP A 201 19.04 -20.80 2.68
CA ASP A 201 18.62 -22.18 2.90
C ASP A 201 17.45 -22.32 3.91
N GLY A 202 16.98 -21.19 4.44
CA GLY A 202 15.84 -21.11 5.35
C GLY A 202 15.93 -19.97 6.35
N PHE A 203 14.77 -19.52 6.80
CA PHE A 203 14.66 -18.46 7.81
C PHE A 203 14.85 -19.00 9.23
N SER A 204 15.19 -18.12 10.16
CA SER A 204 15.18 -18.44 11.58
C SER A 204 13.78 -18.82 12.05
N PRO A 205 13.63 -19.71 13.03
CA PRO A 205 12.33 -19.96 13.65
C PRO A 205 11.72 -18.66 14.19
N VAL A 206 10.41 -18.49 13.98
CA VAL A 206 9.64 -17.42 14.61
C VAL A 206 9.10 -17.93 15.93
N GLY A 207 9.43 -17.24 17.02
CA GLY A 207 8.97 -17.51 18.37
C GLY A 207 7.52 -17.08 18.60
N PRO A 208 7.07 -17.04 19.87
CA PRO A 208 5.76 -16.54 20.22
C PRO A 208 5.52 -15.12 19.67
N GLY A 209 4.32 -14.90 19.12
CA GLY A 209 4.06 -13.65 18.43
C GLY A 209 4.81 -13.57 17.10
N ILE A 210 5.65 -12.55 16.95
CA ILE A 210 6.49 -12.29 15.76
C ILE A 210 7.97 -12.14 16.16
N GLU A 211 8.38 -12.73 17.25
CA GLU A 211 9.78 -12.68 17.72
C GLU A 211 10.69 -13.57 16.86
N PHE A 212 11.84 -13.06 16.48
CA PHE A 212 12.87 -13.79 15.74
C PHE A 212 14.26 -13.18 16.00
N ASP A 213 15.31 -13.89 15.62
CA ASP A 213 16.67 -13.39 15.74
C ASP A 213 16.95 -12.26 14.73
N LYS A 214 16.89 -11.01 15.19
CA LYS A 214 17.16 -9.81 14.40
C LYS A 214 18.63 -9.67 14.01
N THR A 215 19.55 -10.39 14.67
CA THR A 215 20.98 -10.33 14.40
C THR A 215 21.43 -11.25 13.28
N ASP A 216 20.65 -12.29 12.97
CA ASP A 216 20.93 -13.19 11.84
C ASP A 216 20.46 -12.59 10.51
N VAL A 217 21.17 -11.54 10.09
CA VAL A 217 20.90 -10.81 8.86
C VAL A 217 20.96 -11.71 7.63
N ARG A 218 21.85 -12.75 7.63
CA ARG A 218 22.03 -13.67 6.50
C ARG A 218 20.81 -14.56 6.24
N ARG A 219 19.87 -14.61 7.18
CA ARG A 219 18.67 -15.45 7.08
C ARG A 219 17.37 -14.66 7.14
N ASN A 220 17.34 -13.46 7.73
CA ASN A 220 16.09 -12.83 8.16
C ASN A 220 15.75 -11.50 7.48
N LEU A 221 16.53 -11.06 6.45
CA LEU A 221 16.32 -9.77 5.77
C LEU A 221 14.91 -9.59 5.18
N THR A 222 14.29 -10.67 4.69
CA THR A 222 13.00 -10.64 4.02
C THR A 222 11.91 -11.37 4.82
N LEU A 223 12.17 -11.69 6.09
CA LEU A 223 11.23 -12.43 6.92
C LEU A 223 9.96 -11.61 7.24
N PHE A 224 10.13 -10.36 7.68
CA PHE A 224 9.04 -9.45 8.02
C PHE A 224 9.22 -8.06 7.41
N LEU A 225 8.10 -7.43 7.05
CA LEU A 225 8.03 -5.99 6.79
C LEU A 225 8.08 -5.24 8.15
N TYR A 226 8.96 -4.26 8.29
CA TYR A 226 9.11 -3.46 9.49
C TYR A 226 9.31 -4.31 10.77
N PRO A 227 10.46 -4.98 10.93
CA PRO A 227 10.79 -5.64 12.18
C PRO A 227 10.71 -4.63 13.33
N ASP A 228 10.37 -5.13 14.54
CA ASP A 228 10.35 -4.30 15.72
C ASP A 228 11.72 -3.62 15.92
N ASP A 229 11.74 -2.29 15.91
CA ASP A 229 12.90 -1.40 15.99
C ASP A 229 13.02 -0.69 17.35
N SER A 230 12.34 -1.19 18.36
CA SER A 230 12.45 -0.70 19.74
C SER A 230 13.86 -0.89 20.30
N ASP A 231 14.57 -1.92 19.84
CA ASP A 231 15.95 -2.22 20.22
C ASP A 231 16.95 -1.85 19.10
N GLU A 232 18.24 -1.93 19.42
CA GLU A 232 19.32 -1.61 18.48
C GLU A 232 19.41 -2.62 17.33
N ALA A 233 19.21 -3.91 17.62
CA ALA A 233 19.25 -4.96 16.60
C ALA A 233 18.17 -4.77 15.54
N GLY A 234 16.96 -4.38 15.96
CA GLY A 234 15.87 -4.09 15.04
C GLY A 234 16.12 -2.85 14.18
N ARG A 235 16.66 -1.76 14.77
CA ARG A 235 17.05 -0.57 14.02
C ARG A 235 18.14 -0.88 12.99
N LEU A 236 19.13 -1.66 13.37
CA LEU A 236 20.21 -2.06 12.47
C LEU A 236 19.70 -2.98 11.36
N LEU A 237 18.80 -3.92 11.68
CA LEU A 237 18.17 -4.80 10.68
C LEU A 237 17.39 -3.99 9.64
N ARG A 238 16.72 -2.89 10.03
CA ARG A 238 16.07 -1.99 9.06
C ARG A 238 17.08 -1.36 8.10
N VAL A 239 18.24 -0.92 8.57
CA VAL A 239 19.31 -0.41 7.70
C VAL A 239 19.75 -1.48 6.70
N TYR A 240 19.96 -2.71 7.16
CA TYR A 240 20.30 -3.85 6.29
C TYR A 240 19.22 -4.13 5.24
N GLN A 241 17.93 -4.14 5.62
CA GLN A 241 16.82 -4.36 4.70
C GLN A 241 16.74 -3.27 3.62
N GLN A 242 16.86 -2.01 4.01
CA GLN A 242 16.81 -0.88 3.09
C GLN A 242 17.97 -0.94 2.10
N TYR A 243 19.19 -1.19 2.57
CA TYR A 243 20.32 -1.31 1.67
C TYR A 243 20.23 -2.54 0.76
N PHE A 244 19.78 -3.69 1.26
CA PHE A 244 19.54 -4.87 0.43
C PHE A 244 18.61 -4.57 -0.74
N MET A 245 17.47 -3.92 -0.46
CA MET A 245 16.52 -3.50 -1.48
C MET A 245 17.15 -2.59 -2.54
N VAL A 246 17.81 -1.53 -2.11
CA VAL A 246 18.33 -0.52 -3.05
C VAL A 246 19.55 -0.99 -3.81
N SER A 247 20.40 -1.84 -3.22
CA SER A 247 21.55 -2.43 -3.93
C SER A 247 21.08 -3.38 -5.03
N CYS A 248 20.10 -4.24 -4.75
CA CYS A 248 19.50 -5.07 -5.79
C CYS A 248 18.82 -4.23 -6.88
N ALA A 249 18.09 -3.18 -6.49
CA ALA A 249 17.42 -2.27 -7.42
C ALA A 249 18.41 -1.54 -8.33
N ALA A 250 19.46 -0.94 -7.78
CA ALA A 250 20.47 -0.21 -8.52
C ALA A 250 21.22 -1.11 -9.53
N GLN A 251 21.58 -2.33 -9.09
CA GLN A 251 22.21 -3.33 -9.98
C GLN A 251 21.25 -3.74 -11.12
N LEU A 252 19.95 -3.98 -10.81
CA LEU A 252 18.93 -4.31 -11.80
C LEU A 252 18.81 -3.21 -12.86
N ILE A 253 18.71 -1.95 -12.43
CA ILE A 253 18.55 -0.77 -13.32
C ILE A 253 19.74 -0.64 -14.25
N LEU A 254 20.96 -0.70 -13.73
CA LEU A 254 22.17 -0.61 -14.55
C LEU A 254 22.32 -1.80 -15.51
N GLN A 255 21.96 -3.01 -15.09
CA GLN A 255 21.96 -4.19 -15.98
C GLN A 255 20.90 -4.05 -17.09
N GLU A 256 19.74 -3.48 -16.83
CA GLU A 256 18.71 -3.25 -17.85
C GLU A 256 19.15 -2.15 -18.84
N LEU A 257 19.79 -1.10 -18.36
CA LEU A 257 20.40 -0.05 -19.18
C LEU A 257 21.42 -0.65 -20.16
N GLU A 258 22.36 -1.44 -19.65
CA GLU A 258 23.42 -2.07 -20.46
C GLU A 258 22.85 -3.11 -21.45
N ARG A 259 21.84 -3.89 -21.06
CA ARG A 259 21.13 -4.80 -21.96
C ARG A 259 20.39 -4.07 -23.08
N GLY A 260 19.96 -2.85 -22.83
CA GLY A 260 19.42 -1.96 -23.85
C GLY A 260 20.46 -1.41 -24.82
N GLY A 261 21.76 -1.70 -24.60
CA GLY A 261 22.87 -1.21 -25.43
C GLY A 261 23.36 0.20 -25.04
N HIS A 262 22.95 0.71 -23.87
CA HIS A 262 23.27 2.04 -23.40
C HIS A 262 24.44 2.05 -22.43
N LYS A 263 25.17 3.15 -22.37
CA LYS A 263 26.32 3.33 -21.48
C LYS A 263 25.87 3.81 -20.09
N PRO A 264 26.64 3.54 -19.03
CA PRO A 264 26.34 4.04 -17.69
C PRO A 264 26.16 5.56 -17.62
N GLU A 265 26.88 6.34 -18.43
CA GLU A 265 26.80 7.80 -18.50
C GLU A 265 25.49 8.33 -19.10
N GLU A 266 24.68 7.47 -19.68
CA GLU A 266 23.39 7.79 -20.29
C GLU A 266 22.20 7.47 -19.38
N LEU A 267 22.45 7.09 -18.11
CA LEU A 267 21.43 6.66 -17.17
C LEU A 267 20.24 7.63 -17.08
N ASP A 268 20.51 8.94 -17.03
CA ASP A 268 19.50 10.00 -16.92
C ASP A 268 18.63 10.17 -18.19
N GLN A 269 19.02 9.57 -19.31
CA GLN A 269 18.26 9.59 -20.56
C GLN A 269 17.22 8.45 -20.61
N TYR A 270 17.53 7.30 -20.00
CA TYR A 270 16.73 6.08 -20.13
C TYR A 270 16.03 5.64 -18.85
N ALA A 271 16.39 6.18 -17.69
CA ALA A 271 15.79 5.83 -16.41
C ALA A 271 15.30 7.04 -15.62
N VAL A 272 14.19 6.84 -14.92
CA VAL A 272 13.73 7.68 -13.81
C VAL A 272 13.52 6.78 -12.60
N ILE A 273 14.07 7.15 -11.47
CA ILE A 273 13.95 6.43 -10.22
C ILE A 273 13.11 7.27 -9.27
N GLN A 274 11.91 6.78 -8.96
CA GLN A 274 11.02 7.41 -7.99
C GLN A 274 11.28 6.81 -6.62
N ILE A 275 11.85 7.61 -5.71
CA ILE A 275 12.09 7.27 -4.30
C ILE A 275 10.79 7.51 -3.54
N ASN A 276 10.16 6.43 -3.07
CA ASN A 276 8.89 6.50 -2.35
C ASN A 276 9.13 6.54 -0.84
N ASP A 277 9.03 7.74 -0.26
CA ASP A 277 9.49 8.08 1.09
C ASP A 277 11.01 7.88 1.27
N THR A 278 11.51 7.90 2.49
CA THR A 278 12.95 7.86 2.79
C THR A 278 13.55 6.45 2.87
N HIS A 279 12.74 5.41 2.87
CA HIS A 279 13.23 4.03 2.96
C HIS A 279 14.19 3.63 1.81
N PRO A 280 14.01 4.09 0.55
CA PRO A 280 14.93 3.80 -0.54
C PRO A 280 16.06 4.82 -0.73
N SER A 281 16.23 5.82 0.13
CA SER A 281 17.19 6.94 -0.08
C SER A 281 18.62 6.49 -0.36
N MET A 282 19.06 5.37 0.23
CA MET A 282 20.40 4.82 -0.02
C MET A 282 20.64 4.38 -1.47
N ILE A 283 19.62 4.41 -2.34
CA ILE A 283 19.81 4.18 -3.78
C ILE A 283 20.69 5.26 -4.41
N ILE A 284 20.68 6.48 -3.87
CA ILE A 284 21.49 7.60 -4.35
C ILE A 284 23.00 7.28 -4.21
N PRO A 285 23.54 7.07 -3.00
CA PRO A 285 24.96 6.75 -2.87
C PRO A 285 25.32 5.39 -3.47
N GLU A 286 24.41 4.41 -3.52
CA GLU A 286 24.67 3.12 -4.15
C GLU A 286 24.82 3.23 -5.68
N LEU A 287 23.98 4.00 -6.35
CA LEU A 287 24.12 4.27 -7.77
C LEU A 287 25.43 5.02 -8.09
N VAL A 288 25.78 6.06 -7.30
CA VAL A 288 27.06 6.76 -7.45
C VAL A 288 28.21 5.77 -7.33
N ARG A 289 28.21 4.91 -6.31
CA ARG A 289 29.25 3.88 -6.13
C ARG A 289 29.36 2.93 -7.31
N LEU A 290 28.23 2.42 -7.80
CA LEU A 290 28.20 1.48 -8.92
C LEU A 290 28.63 2.14 -10.24
N LEU A 291 28.23 3.39 -10.49
CA LEU A 291 28.68 4.17 -11.66
C LEU A 291 30.19 4.40 -11.61
N MET A 292 30.75 4.74 -10.44
CA MET A 292 32.20 4.87 -10.27
C MET A 292 32.93 3.53 -10.53
N GLN A 293 32.39 2.41 -10.09
CA GLN A 293 32.93 1.08 -10.40
C GLN A 293 32.91 0.76 -11.91
N LYS A 294 32.02 1.37 -12.66
CA LYS A 294 31.94 1.26 -14.13
C LYS A 294 32.80 2.32 -14.85
N GLY A 295 33.61 3.08 -14.13
CA GLY A 295 34.57 4.05 -14.69
C GLY A 295 34.03 5.47 -14.85
N VAL A 296 32.80 5.76 -14.36
CA VAL A 296 32.29 7.14 -14.37
C VAL A 296 32.99 7.95 -13.28
N GLU A 297 33.45 9.16 -13.61
CA GLU A 297 34.07 10.07 -12.64
C GLU A 297 33.05 10.45 -11.53
N GLN A 298 33.51 10.62 -10.29
CA GLN A 298 32.65 10.79 -9.10
C GLN A 298 31.67 11.98 -9.23
N GLY A 299 32.15 13.15 -9.60
CA GLY A 299 31.29 14.34 -9.76
C GLY A 299 30.25 14.13 -10.86
N ARG A 300 30.63 13.50 -11.97
CA ARG A 300 29.72 13.16 -13.06
C ARG A 300 28.68 12.10 -12.61
N ALA A 301 29.07 11.11 -11.80
CA ALA A 301 28.16 10.11 -11.25
C ALA A 301 27.11 10.75 -10.32
N MET A 302 27.53 11.67 -9.45
CA MET A 302 26.62 12.44 -8.59
C MET A 302 25.59 13.25 -9.41
N ASP A 303 26.05 13.94 -10.45
CA ASP A 303 25.18 14.70 -11.36
C ASP A 303 24.19 13.82 -12.11
N LEU A 304 24.62 12.66 -12.61
CA LEU A 304 23.75 11.70 -13.29
C LEU A 304 22.64 11.20 -12.35
N VAL A 305 22.99 10.81 -11.13
CA VAL A 305 22.03 10.34 -10.12
C VAL A 305 21.03 11.44 -9.76
N ALA A 306 21.50 12.68 -9.57
CA ALA A 306 20.64 13.82 -9.27
C ALA A 306 19.61 14.12 -10.38
N ARG A 307 19.94 13.83 -11.65
CA ARG A 307 19.01 13.97 -12.78
C ARG A 307 18.16 12.73 -13.06
N THR A 308 18.47 11.60 -12.42
CA THR A 308 17.75 10.33 -12.58
C THR A 308 16.71 10.13 -11.49
N CYS A 309 17.00 10.55 -10.25
CA CYS A 309 16.16 10.33 -9.10
C CYS A 309 15.13 11.45 -8.90
N ALA A 310 13.96 11.08 -8.36
CA ALA A 310 12.91 11.96 -7.86
C ALA A 310 12.42 11.45 -6.51
N TYR A 311 12.04 12.34 -5.61
CA TYR A 311 11.66 12.02 -4.24
C TYR A 311 10.23 12.44 -3.92
N THR A 312 9.44 11.52 -3.35
CA THR A 312 8.13 11.81 -2.78
C THR A 312 8.20 11.81 -1.26
N ASN A 313 7.89 12.95 -0.64
CA ASN A 313 7.76 13.07 0.81
C ASN A 313 6.32 12.77 1.23
N HIS A 314 6.14 11.83 2.16
CA HIS A 314 4.83 11.46 2.71
C HIS A 314 4.59 11.97 4.12
N THR A 315 5.55 12.68 4.71
CA THR A 315 5.57 13.05 6.13
C THR A 315 5.54 14.58 6.29
N ILE A 316 4.69 15.09 7.19
CA ILE A 316 4.69 16.52 7.56
C ILE A 316 5.71 16.79 8.68
N LEU A 317 5.95 15.80 9.56
CA LEU A 317 6.77 15.98 10.74
C LEU A 317 8.25 15.84 10.42
N ALA A 318 9.04 16.89 10.59
CA ALA A 318 10.50 16.82 10.46
C ALA A 318 11.15 15.79 11.40
N GLU A 319 10.58 15.59 12.59
CA GLU A 319 11.05 14.59 13.58
C GLU A 319 10.87 13.15 13.10
N ALA A 320 9.87 12.90 12.25
CA ALA A 320 9.57 11.57 11.69
C ALA A 320 10.32 11.29 10.38
N LEU A 321 11.10 12.24 9.86
CA LEU A 321 11.99 12.01 8.73
C LEU A 321 13.14 11.09 9.15
N GLU A 322 13.31 10.01 8.41
CA GLU A 322 14.27 8.95 8.75
C GLU A 322 15.71 9.46 8.77
N LYS A 323 16.43 9.08 9.80
CA LYS A 323 17.84 9.43 9.99
C LYS A 323 18.55 8.28 10.70
N TRP A 324 19.81 8.06 10.36
CA TRP A 324 20.61 6.97 10.90
C TRP A 324 21.93 7.47 11.47
N PRO A 325 22.35 7.02 12.67
CA PRO A 325 23.70 7.25 13.14
C PRO A 325 24.71 6.75 12.09
N LEU A 326 25.74 7.54 11.81
CA LEU A 326 26.79 7.15 10.87
C LEU A 326 27.43 5.81 11.27
N ALA A 327 27.55 5.54 12.57
CA ALA A 327 28.06 4.29 13.10
C ALA A 327 27.26 3.05 12.62
N TYR A 328 25.94 3.16 12.43
CA TYR A 328 25.13 2.08 11.88
C TYR A 328 25.48 1.82 10.40
N LEU A 329 25.74 2.87 9.64
CA LEU A 329 26.16 2.75 8.25
C LEU A 329 27.59 2.23 8.13
N GLU A 330 28.49 2.64 9.03
CA GLU A 330 29.85 2.11 9.13
C GLU A 330 29.87 0.61 9.46
N GLN A 331 28.91 0.15 10.26
CA GLN A 331 28.76 -1.27 10.59
C GLN A 331 28.11 -2.05 9.43
N ALA A 332 26.98 -1.55 8.91
CA ALA A 332 26.18 -2.28 7.92
C ALA A 332 26.76 -2.19 6.49
N VAL A 333 27.17 -1.00 6.07
CA VAL A 333 27.54 -0.68 4.67
C VAL A 333 28.78 0.22 4.61
N PRO A 334 29.92 -0.20 5.19
CA PRO A 334 31.12 0.66 5.31
C PRO A 334 31.64 1.16 3.97
N HIS A 335 31.43 0.42 2.90
CA HIS A 335 31.82 0.80 1.53
C HIS A 335 30.97 1.94 0.96
N LEU A 336 29.79 2.23 1.52
CA LEU A 336 28.91 3.33 1.11
C LEU A 336 29.26 4.65 1.82
N VAL A 337 29.83 4.57 3.02
CA VAL A 337 30.15 5.73 3.85
C VAL A 337 31.07 6.75 3.16
N PRO A 338 32.14 6.35 2.44
CA PRO A 338 32.95 7.34 1.69
C PRO A 338 32.15 8.10 0.65
N VAL A 339 31.20 7.46 -0.01
CA VAL A 339 30.32 8.10 -1.01
C VAL A 339 29.37 9.08 -0.32
N ILE A 340 28.74 8.68 0.81
CA ILE A 340 27.85 9.56 1.58
C ILE A 340 28.60 10.80 2.07
N ARG A 341 29.86 10.65 2.55
CA ARG A 341 30.72 11.78 2.94
C ARG A 341 31.02 12.69 1.76
N ALA A 342 31.35 12.13 0.60
CA ALA A 342 31.60 12.91 -0.60
C ALA A 342 30.35 13.67 -1.09
N LEU A 343 29.16 13.06 -0.99
CA LEU A 343 27.89 13.74 -1.26
C LEU A 343 27.67 14.92 -0.30
N ASP A 344 27.91 14.71 0.99
CA ASP A 344 27.79 15.77 2.02
C ASP A 344 28.80 16.90 1.78
N GLU A 345 30.07 16.58 1.55
CA GLU A 345 31.13 17.56 1.27
C GLU A 345 30.80 18.42 0.03
N ALA A 346 30.26 17.84 -1.02
CA ALA A 346 29.93 18.56 -2.25
C ALA A 346 28.78 19.58 -2.05
N VAL A 347 27.84 19.33 -1.15
CA VAL A 347 26.72 20.25 -0.90
C VAL A 347 26.97 21.23 0.24
N ARG A 348 27.91 20.98 1.15
CA ARG A 348 28.22 21.86 2.30
C ARG A 348 28.42 23.33 1.93
N PRO A 349 29.14 23.70 0.84
CA PRO A 349 29.29 25.11 0.45
C PRO A 349 27.98 25.82 0.12
N LEU A 350 26.91 25.07 -0.18
CA LEU A 350 25.59 25.58 -0.54
C LEU A 350 24.64 25.65 0.68
N CYS A 351 24.98 24.93 1.75
CA CYS A 351 24.09 24.69 2.88
C CYS A 351 24.12 25.82 3.92
N ALA A 352 22.95 26.23 4.38
CA ALA A 352 22.79 26.86 5.67
C ALA A 352 22.82 25.78 6.79
N PRO A 353 23.08 26.17 8.07
CA PRO A 353 23.04 25.22 9.19
C PRO A 353 21.72 24.41 9.22
N GLY A 354 21.82 23.10 9.31
CA GLY A 354 20.69 22.18 9.34
C GLY A 354 20.27 21.66 7.95
N GLN A 355 20.99 22.01 6.88
CA GLN A 355 20.77 21.49 5.53
C GLN A 355 21.80 20.43 5.12
N GLU A 356 22.89 20.28 5.88
CA GLU A 356 23.92 19.26 5.64
C GLU A 356 23.32 17.84 5.73
N ILE A 357 23.84 16.91 4.92
CA ILE A 357 23.39 15.50 4.91
C ILE A 357 23.82 14.82 6.20
N ILE A 358 25.07 15.08 6.66
CA ILE A 358 25.60 14.56 7.91
C ILE A 358 25.66 15.73 8.90
N ASP A 359 24.87 15.64 9.96
CA ASP A 359 24.84 16.67 10.99
C ASP A 359 26.11 16.66 11.89
N PRO A 360 26.35 17.71 12.72
CA PRO A 360 27.50 17.75 13.60
C PRO A 360 27.56 16.62 14.66
N GLN A 361 26.43 15.93 14.90
CA GLN A 361 26.36 14.79 15.81
C GLN A 361 26.69 13.45 15.12
N GLY A 362 26.98 13.50 13.81
CA GLY A 362 27.28 12.29 13.02
C GLY A 362 26.04 11.50 12.65
N THR A 363 24.90 12.16 12.47
CA THR A 363 23.66 11.52 12.00
C THR A 363 23.45 11.84 10.52
N VAL A 364 23.16 10.83 9.72
CA VAL A 364 22.85 10.94 8.30
C VAL A 364 21.34 11.11 8.12
N HIS A 365 20.93 12.21 7.51
CA HIS A 365 19.53 12.56 7.26
C HIS A 365 19.11 12.15 5.84
N MET A 366 18.28 11.11 5.72
CA MET A 366 17.87 10.53 4.44
C MET A 366 17.14 11.54 3.56
N ALA A 367 16.13 12.24 4.10
CA ALA A 367 15.38 13.23 3.33
C ALA A 367 16.25 14.41 2.84
N ARG A 368 17.28 14.83 3.60
CA ARG A 368 18.19 15.89 3.16
C ARG A 368 19.02 15.41 1.95
N MET A 369 19.49 14.18 1.98
CA MET A 369 20.19 13.56 0.85
C MET A 369 19.29 13.48 -0.38
N ASP A 370 18.03 13.05 -0.21
CA ASP A 370 17.05 13.00 -1.29
C ASP A 370 16.80 14.38 -1.90
N ILE A 371 16.63 15.43 -1.08
CA ILE A 371 16.38 16.79 -1.56
C ILE A 371 17.58 17.32 -2.36
N HIS A 372 18.80 17.08 -1.90
CA HIS A 372 20.01 17.52 -2.62
C HIS A 372 20.17 16.80 -3.95
N TYR A 373 20.01 15.49 -3.99
CA TYR A 373 20.38 14.63 -5.13
C TYR A 373 19.19 14.05 -5.89
N THR A 374 18.09 14.80 -5.98
CA THR A 374 16.97 14.49 -6.87
C THR A 374 16.59 15.68 -7.74
N MET A 375 16.04 15.42 -8.91
CA MET A 375 15.55 16.46 -9.82
C MET A 375 14.22 17.07 -9.39
N SER A 376 13.45 16.36 -8.55
CA SER A 376 12.09 16.74 -8.13
C SER A 376 11.81 16.23 -6.73
N VAL A 377 11.18 17.08 -5.92
CA VAL A 377 10.67 16.76 -4.59
C VAL A 377 9.19 17.10 -4.58
N ASN A 378 8.33 16.13 -4.34
CA ASN A 378 6.90 16.40 -4.26
C ASN A 378 6.30 16.06 -2.90
N GLY A 379 5.36 16.91 -2.48
CA GLY A 379 4.37 16.58 -1.48
C GLY A 379 3.20 15.81 -2.08
N VAL A 380 2.29 15.31 -1.24
CA VAL A 380 1.22 14.37 -1.63
C VAL A 380 -0.19 14.97 -1.56
N ALA A 381 -0.31 16.27 -1.29
CA ALA A 381 -1.51 17.08 -1.38
C ALA A 381 -1.09 18.55 -1.51
N ALA A 382 -1.96 19.41 -2.05
CA ALA A 382 -1.66 20.85 -2.23
C ALA A 382 -1.25 21.50 -0.91
N LEU A 383 -2.05 21.33 0.14
CA LEU A 383 -1.76 21.87 1.46
C LEU A 383 -0.49 21.27 2.08
N HIS A 384 -0.29 19.95 1.97
CA HIS A 384 0.95 19.31 2.42
C HIS A 384 2.16 19.95 1.75
N THR A 385 2.11 20.12 0.45
CA THR A 385 3.20 20.74 -0.32
C THR A 385 3.43 22.19 0.09
N GLN A 386 2.36 22.93 0.40
CA GLN A 386 2.46 24.29 0.91
C GLN A 386 3.14 24.32 2.29
N ILE A 387 2.75 23.45 3.22
CA ILE A 387 3.38 23.32 4.55
C ILE A 387 4.86 22.98 4.40
N LEU A 388 5.22 22.04 3.52
CA LEU A 388 6.62 21.72 3.27
C LEU A 388 7.41 22.94 2.78
N LYS A 389 6.84 23.74 1.86
CA LYS A 389 7.50 24.92 1.29
C LYS A 389 7.63 26.09 2.26
N GLU A 390 6.64 26.29 3.12
CA GLU A 390 6.53 27.48 3.98
C GLU A 390 7.08 27.26 5.39
N THR A 391 7.14 26.00 5.86
CA THR A 391 7.56 25.66 7.23
C THR A 391 8.64 24.58 7.26
N GLU A 392 8.29 23.32 7.08
CA GLU A 392 9.14 22.17 7.42
C GLU A 392 10.42 22.08 6.57
N LEU A 393 10.33 22.35 5.28
CA LEU A 393 11.46 22.31 4.34
C LEU A 393 11.69 23.67 3.66
N LYS A 394 11.26 24.77 4.33
CA LYS A 394 11.37 26.13 3.78
C LYS A 394 12.80 26.44 3.37
N SER A 395 13.78 26.17 4.20
CA SER A 395 15.19 26.44 3.91
C SER A 395 15.69 25.72 2.64
N PHE A 396 15.21 24.48 2.43
CA PHE A 396 15.50 23.73 1.21
C PHE A 396 14.73 24.26 -0.02
N CYS A 397 13.50 24.73 0.20
CA CYS A 397 12.72 25.35 -0.87
C CYS A 397 13.36 26.66 -1.34
N ASP A 398 13.93 27.45 -0.40
CA ASP A 398 14.69 28.66 -0.71
C ASP A 398 15.96 28.33 -1.50
N LEU A 399 16.64 27.21 -1.19
CA LEU A 399 17.84 26.74 -1.89
C LEU A 399 17.50 26.15 -3.28
N TYR A 400 16.39 25.40 -3.40
CA TYR A 400 15.97 24.68 -4.61
C TYR A 400 14.52 24.99 -5.01
N PRO A 401 14.17 26.24 -5.33
CA PRO A 401 12.76 26.64 -5.50
C PRO A 401 12.04 25.91 -6.65
N LYS A 402 12.77 25.41 -7.64
CA LYS A 402 12.22 24.70 -8.79
C LYS A 402 11.98 23.21 -8.56
N LYS A 403 12.56 22.63 -7.50
CA LYS A 403 12.39 21.19 -7.22
C LYS A 403 11.05 20.86 -6.60
N PHE A 404 10.50 21.76 -5.75
CA PHE A 404 9.31 21.48 -4.94
C PHE A 404 8.01 21.65 -5.73
N ASN A 405 7.23 20.58 -5.79
CA ASN A 405 5.96 20.56 -6.50
C ASN A 405 4.94 19.65 -5.78
N ASN A 406 3.67 19.70 -6.22
CA ASN A 406 2.61 18.87 -5.70
C ASN A 406 2.24 17.74 -6.65
N LYS A 407 2.11 16.52 -6.11
CA LYS A 407 1.48 15.38 -6.76
C LYS A 407 0.44 14.79 -5.79
N THR A 408 -0.79 15.26 -5.91
CA THR A 408 -1.88 14.81 -5.03
C THR A 408 -2.07 13.30 -5.13
N ASN A 409 -2.17 12.62 -3.98
CA ASN A 409 -2.48 11.20 -3.93
C ASN A 409 -3.81 10.90 -4.61
N GLY A 410 -3.94 9.68 -5.12
CA GLY A 410 -5.15 9.19 -5.77
C GLY A 410 -5.43 7.72 -5.47
N ILE A 411 -6.51 7.24 -6.07
CA ILE A 411 -6.97 5.85 -5.99
C ILE A 411 -7.32 5.33 -7.37
N THR A 412 -7.30 4.02 -7.56
CA THR A 412 -7.75 3.38 -8.81
C THR A 412 -9.20 2.93 -8.71
N PHE A 413 -10.00 3.24 -9.74
CA PHE A 413 -11.41 2.83 -9.80
C PHE A 413 -11.58 1.33 -10.00
N ARG A 414 -10.62 0.65 -10.66
CA ARG A 414 -10.67 -0.80 -10.86
C ARG A 414 -10.89 -1.52 -9.54
N ARG A 415 -10.05 -1.27 -8.56
CA ARG A 415 -10.20 -1.90 -7.24
C ARG A 415 -11.27 -1.23 -6.39
N TRP A 416 -11.26 0.11 -6.28
CA TRP A 416 -12.02 0.83 -5.24
C TRP A 416 -13.42 1.26 -5.66
N LEU A 417 -13.88 0.82 -6.83
CA LEU A 417 -15.27 0.94 -7.29
C LEU A 417 -15.68 -0.30 -8.07
N MET A 418 -15.03 -0.59 -9.21
CA MET A 418 -15.43 -1.70 -10.08
C MET A 418 -15.33 -3.07 -9.40
N GLY A 419 -14.26 -3.30 -8.61
CA GLY A 419 -14.04 -4.56 -7.89
C GLY A 419 -14.82 -4.63 -6.57
N CYS A 420 -14.72 -3.61 -5.71
CA CYS A 420 -15.32 -3.67 -4.38
C CYS A 420 -16.83 -3.36 -4.38
N ASP A 421 -17.35 -2.58 -5.35
CA ASP A 421 -18.78 -2.26 -5.48
C ASP A 421 -19.26 -2.33 -6.95
N PRO A 422 -19.33 -3.54 -7.52
CA PRO A 422 -19.78 -3.71 -8.91
C PRO A 422 -21.24 -3.24 -9.13
N ALA A 423 -22.09 -3.26 -8.10
CA ALA A 423 -23.46 -2.76 -8.20
C ALA A 423 -23.48 -1.24 -8.43
N LEU A 424 -22.68 -0.49 -7.67
CA LEU A 424 -22.53 0.96 -7.85
C LEU A 424 -21.86 1.28 -9.19
N ALA A 425 -20.80 0.54 -9.58
CA ALA A 425 -20.14 0.71 -10.88
C ALA A 425 -21.11 0.48 -12.05
N GLY A 426 -21.94 -0.57 -11.99
CA GLY A 426 -22.97 -0.85 -12.98
C GLY A 426 -24.06 0.23 -13.02
N PHE A 427 -24.50 0.72 -11.87
CA PHE A 427 -25.45 1.84 -11.77
C PHE A 427 -24.88 3.10 -12.46
N ILE A 428 -23.65 3.49 -12.15
CA ILE A 428 -23.00 4.66 -12.77
C ILE A 428 -22.94 4.50 -14.30
N SER A 429 -22.51 3.33 -14.77
CA SER A 429 -22.42 3.05 -16.21
C SER A 429 -23.76 3.13 -16.92
N ARG A 430 -24.84 2.67 -16.29
CA ARG A 430 -26.20 2.79 -16.87
C ARG A 430 -26.68 4.24 -16.96
N ARG A 431 -26.28 5.11 -16.01
CA ARG A 431 -26.72 6.52 -15.96
C ARG A 431 -25.89 7.44 -16.86
N ILE A 432 -24.58 7.28 -16.91
CA ILE A 432 -23.68 8.24 -17.58
C ILE A 432 -22.74 7.62 -18.63
N GLY A 433 -22.89 6.31 -18.92
CA GLY A 433 -22.02 5.56 -19.86
C GLY A 433 -20.70 5.15 -19.23
N GLU A 434 -19.84 4.51 -20.00
CA GLU A 434 -18.60 3.85 -19.54
C GLU A 434 -17.37 4.78 -19.44
N GLY A 435 -17.49 6.03 -19.89
CA GLY A 435 -16.34 6.96 -20.00
C GLY A 435 -15.67 7.28 -18.68
N TRP A 436 -16.42 7.26 -17.57
CA TRP A 436 -15.90 7.51 -16.21
C TRP A 436 -14.80 6.52 -15.78
N LYS A 437 -14.77 5.32 -16.34
CA LYS A 437 -13.75 4.29 -16.04
C LYS A 437 -12.33 4.75 -16.44
N ARG A 438 -12.22 5.72 -17.33
CA ARG A 438 -10.96 6.33 -17.81
C ARG A 438 -10.80 7.80 -17.45
N ASP A 439 -11.91 8.51 -17.28
CA ASP A 439 -11.96 9.93 -16.99
C ASP A 439 -12.93 10.19 -15.82
N ALA A 440 -12.33 10.37 -14.62
CA ALA A 440 -13.05 10.63 -13.38
C ALA A 440 -13.97 11.88 -13.44
N GLY A 441 -13.60 12.89 -14.26
CA GLY A 441 -14.40 14.11 -14.41
C GLY A 441 -15.81 13.82 -14.93
N GLN A 442 -16.01 12.71 -15.61
CA GLN A 442 -17.35 12.32 -16.10
C GLN A 442 -18.34 11.96 -14.98
N LEU A 443 -17.86 11.66 -13.77
CA LEU A 443 -18.74 11.41 -12.62
C LEU A 443 -19.60 12.65 -12.27
N GLU A 444 -19.18 13.87 -12.64
CA GLU A 444 -19.98 15.08 -12.46
C GLU A 444 -21.33 15.03 -13.18
N LYS A 445 -21.46 14.20 -14.24
CA LYS A 445 -22.74 13.98 -14.93
C LYS A 445 -23.82 13.39 -14.02
N LEU A 446 -23.44 12.74 -12.91
CA LEU A 446 -24.38 12.22 -11.92
C LEU A 446 -25.16 13.34 -11.21
N LEU A 447 -24.66 14.57 -11.17
CA LEU A 447 -25.36 15.72 -10.60
C LEU A 447 -26.72 15.98 -11.29
N ALA A 448 -26.89 15.57 -12.55
CA ALA A 448 -28.17 15.67 -13.24
C ALA A 448 -29.29 14.83 -12.60
N PHE A 449 -28.95 13.86 -11.75
CA PHE A 449 -29.88 12.94 -11.10
C PHE A 449 -30.06 13.21 -9.60
N GLN A 450 -29.49 14.29 -9.05
CA GLN A 450 -29.43 14.55 -7.60
C GLN A 450 -30.80 14.67 -6.93
N GLU A 451 -31.85 14.98 -7.69
CA GLU A 451 -33.23 15.12 -7.19
C GLU A 451 -34.19 14.05 -7.75
N ASP A 452 -33.69 13.11 -8.53
CA ASP A 452 -34.49 12.01 -9.06
C ASP A 452 -34.69 10.93 -8.00
N SER A 453 -35.92 10.84 -7.46
CA SER A 453 -36.23 9.92 -6.37
C SER A 453 -35.95 8.46 -6.70
N ALA A 454 -36.22 8.03 -7.94
CA ALA A 454 -35.94 6.65 -8.35
C ALA A 454 -34.44 6.35 -8.36
N THR A 455 -33.61 7.31 -8.76
CA THR A 455 -32.15 7.22 -8.69
C THR A 455 -31.66 7.15 -7.25
N LEU A 456 -32.22 7.97 -6.35
CA LEU A 456 -31.86 7.97 -4.94
C LEU A 456 -32.26 6.65 -4.24
N ASP A 457 -33.45 6.12 -4.55
CA ASP A 457 -33.91 4.82 -4.02
C ASP A 457 -33.01 3.65 -4.49
N GLU A 458 -32.56 3.68 -5.77
CA GLU A 458 -31.62 2.69 -6.30
C GLU A 458 -30.26 2.78 -5.59
N LEU A 459 -29.75 3.98 -5.33
CA LEU A 459 -28.51 4.20 -4.57
C LEU A 459 -28.61 3.68 -3.12
N LEU A 460 -29.75 3.92 -2.45
CA LEU A 460 -29.99 3.39 -1.11
C LEU A 460 -30.04 1.85 -1.11
N ALA A 461 -30.65 1.24 -2.12
CA ALA A 461 -30.67 -0.20 -2.29
C ALA A 461 -29.28 -0.79 -2.49
N ILE A 462 -28.43 -0.14 -3.30
CA ILE A 462 -27.02 -0.53 -3.50
C ILE A 462 -26.25 -0.41 -2.18
N LYS A 463 -26.41 0.66 -1.44
CA LYS A 463 -25.80 0.82 -0.10
C LYS A 463 -26.23 -0.31 0.84
N GLN A 464 -27.51 -0.65 0.84
CA GLN A 464 -28.04 -1.75 1.66
C GLN A 464 -27.41 -3.10 1.28
N GLN A 465 -27.19 -3.38 -0.01
CA GLN A 465 -26.46 -4.58 -0.46
C GLN A 465 -25.02 -4.61 0.07
N GLY A 466 -24.33 -3.48 0.06
CA GLY A 466 -22.98 -3.35 0.64
C GLY A 466 -22.96 -3.71 2.13
N LYS A 467 -23.93 -3.19 2.89
CA LYS A 467 -24.09 -3.50 4.34
C LYS A 467 -24.40 -4.97 4.58
N GLN A 468 -25.25 -5.57 3.76
CA GLN A 468 -25.59 -7.00 3.86
C GLN A 468 -24.39 -7.90 3.56
N ARG A 469 -23.55 -7.55 2.55
CA ARG A 469 -22.30 -8.28 2.26
C ARG A 469 -21.33 -8.24 3.44
N LEU A 470 -21.14 -7.07 4.05
CA LEU A 470 -20.30 -6.94 5.23
C LEU A 470 -20.87 -7.73 6.42
N ALA A 471 -22.18 -7.61 6.68
CA ALA A 471 -22.85 -8.34 7.76
C ALA A 471 -22.71 -9.86 7.61
N ALA A 472 -22.90 -10.40 6.42
CA ALA A 472 -22.71 -11.83 6.13
C ALA A 472 -21.25 -12.28 6.38
N SER A 473 -20.27 -11.47 5.99
CA SER A 473 -18.85 -11.77 6.23
C SER A 473 -18.51 -11.79 7.72
N LEU A 474 -18.98 -10.81 8.50
CA LEU A 474 -18.71 -10.73 9.94
C LEU A 474 -19.53 -11.74 10.75
N LEU A 475 -20.70 -12.13 10.29
CA LEU A 475 -21.50 -13.19 10.92
C LEU A 475 -20.75 -14.54 10.92
N ALA A 476 -19.99 -14.84 9.87
CA ALA A 476 -19.13 -16.02 9.81
C ALA A 476 -18.02 -16.01 10.89
N GLU A 477 -17.73 -14.85 11.47
CA GLU A 477 -16.79 -14.64 12.58
C GLU A 477 -17.51 -14.48 13.93
N GLY A 478 -18.83 -14.71 13.98
CA GLY A 478 -19.63 -14.58 15.18
C GLY A 478 -20.07 -13.14 15.51
N ILE A 479 -19.91 -12.20 14.59
CA ILE A 479 -20.29 -10.79 14.77
C ILE A 479 -21.57 -10.51 13.98
N GLU A 480 -22.68 -10.37 14.67
CA GLU A 480 -23.96 -10.02 14.06
C GLU A 480 -24.09 -8.50 13.91
N LEU A 481 -24.50 -8.00 12.74
CA LEU A 481 -24.74 -6.57 12.48
C LEU A 481 -26.21 -6.31 12.10
N ASP A 482 -26.82 -5.28 12.69
CA ASP A 482 -28.09 -4.72 12.20
C ASP A 482 -27.84 -3.84 10.98
N THR A 483 -28.21 -4.32 9.80
CA THR A 483 -28.03 -3.57 8.54
C THR A 483 -28.97 -2.36 8.41
N ASN A 484 -29.93 -2.14 9.33
CA ASN A 484 -30.74 -0.93 9.39
C ASN A 484 -30.09 0.18 10.24
N SER A 485 -29.09 -0.14 11.07
CA SER A 485 -28.33 0.85 11.82
C SER A 485 -27.45 1.70 10.90
N VAL A 486 -27.09 2.91 11.31
CA VAL A 486 -26.09 3.72 10.58
C VAL A 486 -24.70 3.13 10.78
N PHE A 487 -24.00 2.82 9.68
CA PHE A 487 -22.61 2.33 9.72
C PHE A 487 -21.64 3.50 9.71
N ASP A 488 -21.07 3.78 10.88
CA ASP A 488 -20.03 4.79 11.13
C ASP A 488 -18.66 4.12 11.15
N VAL A 489 -17.78 4.47 10.21
CA VAL A 489 -16.58 3.68 9.88
C VAL A 489 -15.31 4.50 10.05
N GLN A 490 -14.40 3.99 10.90
CA GLN A 490 -13.04 4.52 11.07
C GLN A 490 -12.00 3.44 10.80
N ILE A 491 -11.54 3.34 9.56
CA ILE A 491 -10.58 2.32 9.08
C ILE A 491 -9.27 2.97 8.63
N LYS A 492 -8.25 2.86 9.45
CA LYS A 492 -6.89 3.38 9.21
C LYS A 492 -5.92 2.83 10.25
N ARG A 493 -4.58 2.83 9.95
CA ARG A 493 -3.56 2.47 10.95
C ARG A 493 -3.86 3.14 12.28
N LEU A 494 -3.68 2.44 13.39
CA LEU A 494 -3.87 3.03 14.71
C LEU A 494 -2.69 3.93 15.07
N HIS A 495 -3.01 5.17 15.42
CA HIS A 495 -2.02 6.16 15.84
C HIS A 495 -2.70 7.32 16.57
N GLU A 496 -2.05 7.91 17.56
CA GLU A 496 -2.60 9.02 18.37
C GLU A 496 -3.12 10.17 17.49
N TYR A 497 -2.34 10.63 16.50
CA TYR A 497 -2.77 11.73 15.64
C TYR A 497 -3.97 11.43 14.75
N LYS A 498 -4.30 10.14 14.53
CA LYS A 498 -5.51 9.72 13.79
C LYS A 498 -6.76 9.75 14.65
N ARG A 499 -6.58 9.89 15.95
CA ARG A 499 -7.60 10.19 16.95
C ARG A 499 -8.71 9.14 17.10
N GLN A 500 -8.40 7.85 16.93
CA GLN A 500 -9.35 6.77 17.24
C GLN A 500 -9.81 6.85 18.72
N GLN A 501 -8.92 7.23 19.65
CA GLN A 501 -9.27 7.48 21.06
C GLN A 501 -10.33 8.59 21.22
N MET A 502 -10.31 9.62 20.38
CA MET A 502 -11.33 10.67 20.46
C MET A 502 -12.70 10.17 19.99
N ASN A 503 -12.74 9.33 18.97
CA ASN A 503 -13.97 8.64 18.55
C ASN A 503 -14.46 7.69 19.66
N ALA A 504 -13.57 6.92 20.29
CA ALA A 504 -13.94 6.08 21.43
C ALA A 504 -14.54 6.91 22.60
N LEU A 505 -13.96 8.06 22.91
CA LEU A 505 -14.50 9.00 23.92
C LEU A 505 -15.89 9.55 23.51
N TYR A 506 -16.09 9.86 22.22
CA TYR A 506 -17.40 10.25 21.70
C TYR A 506 -18.43 9.11 21.87
N LEU A 507 -18.06 7.86 21.61
CA LEU A 507 -18.93 6.70 21.80
C LEU A 507 -19.25 6.44 23.28
N ILE A 508 -18.31 6.69 24.20
CA ILE A 508 -18.57 6.67 25.65
C ILE A 508 -19.59 7.78 26.04
N TRP A 509 -19.44 8.98 25.49
CA TRP A 509 -20.42 10.04 25.70
C TRP A 509 -21.80 9.62 25.16
N LYS A 510 -21.86 9.06 23.96
CA LYS A 510 -23.10 8.57 23.33
C LYS A 510 -23.77 7.45 24.16
N TYR A 511 -22.98 6.52 24.71
CA TYR A 511 -23.44 5.53 25.66
C TYR A 511 -24.16 6.18 26.87
N ARG A 512 -23.54 7.21 27.47
CA ARG A 512 -24.14 7.95 28.59
C ARG A 512 -25.39 8.72 28.22
N GLU A 513 -25.46 9.28 27.04
CA GLU A 513 -26.64 9.95 26.51
C GLU A 513 -27.83 8.98 26.38
N ILE A 514 -27.58 7.78 25.84
CA ILE A 514 -28.60 6.73 25.73
C ILE A 514 -29.09 6.30 27.13
N LYS A 515 -28.17 6.06 28.09
CA LYS A 515 -28.51 5.78 29.48
C LYS A 515 -29.35 6.87 30.15
N ALA A 516 -29.18 8.12 29.72
CA ALA A 516 -29.97 9.25 30.17
C ALA A 516 -31.31 9.43 29.41
N GLY A 517 -31.68 8.46 28.56
CA GLY A 517 -32.91 8.49 27.77
C GLY A 517 -32.87 9.33 26.50
N ARG A 518 -31.70 9.88 26.13
CA ARG A 518 -31.54 10.65 24.87
C ARG A 518 -31.13 9.71 23.74
N LEU A 519 -32.13 9.09 23.11
CA LEU A 519 -31.93 8.11 22.07
C LEU A 519 -31.57 8.75 20.71
N PRO A 520 -30.70 8.11 19.90
CA PRO A 520 -30.48 8.53 18.53
C PRO A 520 -31.72 8.27 17.66
N ALA A 521 -31.88 9.01 16.56
CA ALA A 521 -33.01 8.80 15.63
C ALA A 521 -32.99 7.43 14.95
N ARG A 522 -31.82 6.84 14.79
CA ARG A 522 -31.59 5.47 14.27
C ARG A 522 -30.47 4.81 15.07
N PRO A 523 -30.48 3.47 15.22
CA PRO A 523 -29.34 2.76 15.77
C PRO A 523 -28.04 3.06 15.03
N VAL A 524 -26.91 3.03 15.72
CA VAL A 524 -25.59 3.31 15.16
C VAL A 524 -24.67 2.11 15.41
N THR A 525 -23.98 1.67 14.37
CA THR A 525 -22.91 0.69 14.48
C THR A 525 -21.58 1.35 14.12
N ALA A 526 -20.73 1.56 15.12
CA ALA A 526 -19.39 2.10 14.93
C ALA A 526 -18.41 0.95 14.60
N LEU A 527 -17.79 1.03 13.42
CA LEU A 527 -16.88 0.01 12.88
C LEU A 527 -15.46 0.53 12.85
N PHE A 528 -14.56 -0.07 13.64
CA PHE A 528 -13.13 0.23 13.62
C PHE A 528 -12.37 -0.87 12.88
N GLY A 529 -11.37 -0.48 12.11
CA GLY A 529 -10.41 -1.39 11.50
C GLY A 529 -9.01 -0.78 11.54
N ALA A 530 -8.12 -1.38 12.36
CA ALA A 530 -6.78 -0.83 12.56
C ALA A 530 -5.82 -1.89 13.11
N LYS A 531 -4.54 -1.78 12.72
CA LYS A 531 -3.41 -2.48 13.35
C LYS A 531 -2.53 -1.46 14.09
N ALA A 532 -2.13 -1.76 15.32
CA ALA A 532 -1.11 -1.01 16.06
C ALA A 532 0.27 -1.62 15.79
N ALA A 533 1.30 -0.78 15.66
CA ALA A 533 2.67 -1.31 15.56
C ALA A 533 3.03 -2.10 16.84
N PRO A 534 3.79 -3.20 16.75
CA PRO A 534 4.05 -4.10 17.89
C PRO A 534 4.63 -3.39 19.12
N ALA A 535 5.57 -2.49 18.93
CA ALA A 535 6.20 -1.71 20.01
C ALA A 535 5.38 -0.50 20.49
N TYR A 536 4.26 -0.16 19.83
CA TYR A 536 3.49 1.04 20.15
C TYR A 536 2.40 0.74 21.20
N THR A 537 2.79 0.67 22.47
CA THR A 537 1.94 0.29 23.61
C THR A 537 0.68 1.15 23.71
N LEU A 538 0.80 2.49 23.64
CA LEU A 538 -0.35 3.39 23.70
C LEU A 538 -1.37 3.13 22.58
N ALA A 539 -0.91 2.78 21.39
CA ALA A 539 -1.81 2.38 20.30
C ALA A 539 -2.55 1.08 20.61
N LYS A 540 -1.87 0.11 21.24
CA LYS A 540 -2.50 -1.12 21.72
C LYS A 540 -3.51 -0.85 22.83
N ASP A 541 -3.23 0.09 23.74
CA ASP A 541 -4.15 0.51 24.80
C ASP A 541 -5.44 1.15 24.22
N ILE A 542 -5.32 1.88 23.10
CA ILE A 542 -6.50 2.42 22.41
C ILE A 542 -7.35 1.29 21.82
N ILE A 543 -6.75 0.25 21.25
CA ILE A 543 -7.48 -0.95 20.80
C ILE A 543 -8.17 -1.62 22.00
N HIS A 544 -7.47 -1.79 23.10
CA HIS A 544 -8.02 -2.34 24.33
C HIS A 544 -9.24 -1.55 24.83
N LEU A 545 -9.14 -0.21 24.85
CA LEU A 545 -10.26 0.68 25.20
C LEU A 545 -11.48 0.42 24.29
N ILE A 546 -11.29 0.34 22.97
CA ILE A 546 -12.37 0.12 22.01
C ILE A 546 -13.02 -1.25 22.24
N LEU A 547 -12.24 -2.30 22.47
CA LEU A 547 -12.73 -3.65 22.75
C LEU A 547 -13.49 -3.72 24.09
N CYS A 548 -12.99 -3.06 25.15
CA CYS A 548 -13.69 -2.96 26.43
C CYS A 548 -15.02 -2.21 26.28
N LEU A 549 -15.05 -1.15 25.50
CA LEU A 549 -16.28 -0.39 25.21
C LEU A 549 -17.28 -1.22 24.40
N ALA A 550 -16.81 -2.02 23.45
CA ALA A 550 -17.67 -2.93 22.68
C ALA A 550 -18.38 -3.94 23.61
N ASP A 551 -17.63 -4.57 24.52
CA ASP A 551 -18.18 -5.53 25.49
C ASP A 551 -19.14 -4.87 26.48
N LEU A 552 -18.80 -3.67 26.99
CA LEU A 552 -19.67 -2.91 27.88
C LEU A 552 -21.03 -2.64 27.22
N ILE A 553 -21.02 -2.16 25.98
CA ILE A 553 -22.22 -1.83 25.23
C ILE A 553 -23.04 -3.10 24.92
N ALA A 554 -22.38 -4.17 24.49
CA ALA A 554 -23.05 -5.44 24.20
C ALA A 554 -23.71 -6.05 25.41
N GLY A 555 -23.14 -5.87 26.62
CA GLY A 555 -23.69 -6.33 27.89
C GLY A 555 -24.80 -5.46 28.50
N ASP A 556 -25.09 -4.29 27.94
CA ASP A 556 -26.10 -3.35 28.46
C ASP A 556 -27.40 -3.37 27.62
N PRO A 557 -28.48 -3.98 28.09
CA PRO A 557 -29.72 -4.13 27.34
C PRO A 557 -30.46 -2.80 27.07
N GLU A 558 -30.15 -1.73 27.79
CA GLU A 558 -30.71 -0.40 27.51
C GLU A 558 -30.00 0.31 26.36
N VAL A 559 -28.72 -0.01 26.11
CA VAL A 559 -27.87 0.65 25.13
C VAL A 559 -27.68 -0.17 23.85
N SER A 560 -27.52 -1.49 23.97
CA SER A 560 -27.20 -2.36 22.83
C SER A 560 -28.20 -2.32 21.66
N PRO A 561 -29.52 -2.01 21.86
CA PRO A 561 -30.42 -1.81 20.72
C PRO A 561 -30.14 -0.54 19.90
N TRP A 562 -29.41 0.44 20.47
CA TRP A 562 -29.18 1.77 19.88
C TRP A 562 -27.74 2.04 19.46
N LEU A 563 -26.80 1.35 20.08
CA LEU A 563 -25.38 1.53 19.81
C LEU A 563 -24.67 0.17 19.80
N LYS A 564 -23.86 -0.05 18.77
CA LYS A 564 -22.94 -1.18 18.68
C LYS A 564 -21.55 -0.68 18.32
N VAL A 565 -20.52 -1.27 18.93
CA VAL A 565 -19.12 -0.99 18.61
C VAL A 565 -18.47 -2.31 18.19
N VAL A 566 -17.76 -2.28 17.07
CA VAL A 566 -17.04 -3.44 16.52
C VAL A 566 -15.63 -3.03 16.14
N MET A 567 -14.65 -3.77 16.61
CA MET A 567 -13.28 -3.72 16.13
C MET A 567 -13.05 -4.91 15.22
N VAL A 568 -12.89 -4.66 13.92
CA VAL A 568 -12.69 -5.71 12.91
C VAL A 568 -11.26 -6.25 12.99
N GLU A 569 -11.13 -7.56 13.11
CA GLU A 569 -9.85 -8.26 13.17
C GLU A 569 -9.10 -8.21 11.84
N ASN A 570 -7.78 -8.16 11.94
CA ASN A 570 -6.85 -8.28 10.83
C ASN A 570 -7.18 -7.37 9.63
N TYR A 571 -7.42 -6.07 9.90
CA TYR A 571 -7.74 -5.11 8.86
C TYR A 571 -6.66 -5.11 7.76
N ASN A 572 -7.08 -5.45 6.53
CA ASN A 572 -6.28 -5.56 5.32
C ASN A 572 -7.08 -5.04 4.11
N VAL A 573 -6.61 -5.26 2.88
CA VAL A 573 -7.31 -4.78 1.66
C VAL A 573 -8.63 -5.50 1.46
N SER A 574 -8.69 -6.81 1.66
CA SER A 574 -9.93 -7.58 1.49
C SER A 574 -11.02 -7.13 2.47
N ARG A 575 -10.65 -6.81 3.73
CA ARG A 575 -11.58 -6.22 4.71
C ARG A 575 -12.03 -4.81 4.28
N ALA A 576 -11.11 -4.00 3.75
CA ALA A 576 -11.44 -2.67 3.25
C ALA A 576 -12.43 -2.71 2.09
N GLU A 577 -12.33 -3.68 1.20
CA GLU A 577 -13.24 -3.89 0.06
C GLU A 577 -14.67 -4.22 0.48
N LEU A 578 -14.88 -4.73 1.69
CA LEU A 578 -16.21 -4.94 2.29
C LEU A 578 -16.69 -3.73 3.10
N LEU A 579 -15.80 -3.12 3.89
CA LEU A 579 -16.13 -2.01 4.79
C LEU A 579 -16.45 -0.71 4.03
N ILE A 580 -15.73 -0.43 2.94
CA ILE A 580 -15.87 0.81 2.18
C ILE A 580 -17.24 0.95 1.52
N PRO A 581 -17.78 -0.03 0.77
CA PRO A 581 -19.12 0.06 0.21
C PRO A 581 -20.24 0.11 1.26
N ALA A 582 -20.01 -0.52 2.43
CA ALA A 582 -20.99 -0.58 3.52
C ALA A 582 -21.08 0.71 4.34
N ALA A 583 -20.05 1.57 4.32
CA ALA A 583 -19.98 2.77 5.14
C ALA A 583 -21.02 3.82 4.74
N GLU A 584 -21.72 4.40 5.73
CA GLU A 584 -22.57 5.56 5.57
C GLU A 584 -21.86 6.83 6.07
N ILE A 585 -21.10 6.73 7.16
CA ILE A 585 -20.25 7.80 7.69
C ILE A 585 -18.78 7.34 7.65
N SER A 586 -17.92 8.22 7.22
CA SER A 586 -16.47 8.04 7.13
C SER A 586 -15.78 8.99 8.10
N GLU A 587 -15.20 8.43 9.18
CA GLU A 587 -14.47 9.19 10.19
C GLU A 587 -13.06 9.57 9.72
N GLN A 588 -12.87 10.85 9.39
CA GLN A 588 -11.61 11.43 8.89
C GLN A 588 -11.11 12.54 9.82
N ILE A 589 -11.04 12.22 11.10
CA ILE A 589 -10.80 13.16 12.20
C ILE A 589 -9.33 13.29 12.63
N SER A 590 -8.37 12.86 11.82
CA SER A 590 -6.94 13.03 12.09
C SER A 590 -6.57 14.49 12.37
N LEU A 591 -5.53 14.73 13.18
CA LEU A 591 -4.97 16.06 13.32
C LEU A 591 -4.51 16.59 11.96
N ALA A 592 -5.01 17.75 11.59
CA ALA A 592 -4.83 18.32 10.27
C ALA A 592 -3.35 18.55 9.91
N SER A 593 -2.55 19.01 10.88
CA SER A 593 -1.11 19.24 10.71
C SER A 593 -0.25 17.97 10.69
N LYS A 594 -0.83 16.77 10.84
CA LYS A 594 -0.10 15.50 10.92
C LYS A 594 -0.46 14.52 9.78
N GLU A 595 -1.64 14.65 9.18
CA GLU A 595 -2.09 13.80 8.06
C GLU A 595 -1.77 14.48 6.72
N ALA A 596 -0.69 14.09 6.07
CA ALA A 596 -0.21 14.71 4.83
C ALA A 596 -1.24 14.66 3.69
N SER A 597 -1.90 13.53 3.50
CA SER A 597 -2.98 13.36 2.52
C SER A 597 -3.96 12.25 2.94
N GLY A 598 -3.51 11.00 3.02
CA GLY A 598 -4.36 9.82 3.14
C GLY A 598 -5.22 9.57 1.87
N THR A 599 -5.76 8.38 1.72
CA THR A 599 -6.61 8.01 0.58
C THR A 599 -7.92 7.35 1.00
N GLY A 600 -8.11 7.13 2.30
CA GLY A 600 -9.31 6.46 2.83
C GLY A 600 -10.60 7.20 2.51
N ASN A 601 -10.62 8.53 2.71
CA ASN A 601 -11.80 9.33 2.39
C ASN A 601 -12.15 9.32 0.90
N MET A 602 -11.16 9.32 -0.01
CA MET A 602 -11.41 9.24 -1.44
C MET A 602 -12.18 7.97 -1.80
N LYS A 603 -11.78 6.82 -1.22
CA LYS A 603 -12.43 5.53 -1.41
C LYS A 603 -13.85 5.51 -0.84
N LEU A 604 -14.00 6.00 0.39
CA LEU A 604 -15.28 6.04 1.11
C LEU A 604 -16.26 6.99 0.44
N MET A 605 -15.84 8.20 0.05
CA MET A 605 -16.66 9.16 -0.72
C MET A 605 -17.06 8.60 -2.08
N LEU A 606 -16.15 7.97 -2.82
CA LEU A 606 -16.43 7.34 -4.12
C LEU A 606 -17.52 6.26 -4.00
N ASN A 607 -17.61 5.60 -2.84
CA ASN A 607 -18.64 4.60 -2.52
C ASN A 607 -19.83 5.17 -1.73
N GLY A 608 -20.03 6.50 -1.74
CA GLY A 608 -21.21 7.17 -1.22
C GLY A 608 -21.25 7.37 0.30
N ALA A 609 -20.14 7.27 1.02
CA ALA A 609 -20.09 7.60 2.44
C ALA A 609 -19.94 9.10 2.67
N LEU A 610 -20.66 9.64 3.64
CA LEU A 610 -20.51 11.02 4.11
C LEU A 610 -19.22 11.14 4.92
N THR A 611 -18.40 12.15 4.63
CA THR A 611 -17.16 12.39 5.38
C THR A 611 -17.41 13.28 6.58
N LEU A 612 -17.15 12.78 7.79
CA LEU A 612 -16.97 13.57 9.00
C LEU A 612 -15.47 13.81 9.19
N GLY A 613 -15.01 15.02 8.95
CA GLY A 613 -13.57 15.27 8.89
C GLY A 613 -13.14 16.60 9.46
N THR A 614 -11.84 16.72 9.74
CA THR A 614 -11.21 17.99 10.10
C THR A 614 -11.08 18.90 8.88
N CYS A 615 -11.18 20.20 9.08
CA CYS A 615 -11.25 21.23 8.04
C CYS A 615 -10.14 21.12 6.98
N LEU A 616 -8.91 20.77 7.38
CA LEU A 616 -7.77 20.63 6.46
C LEU A 616 -7.89 19.40 5.53
N LEU A 617 -8.49 18.32 6.00
CA LEU A 617 -8.79 17.15 5.16
C LEU A 617 -9.81 17.51 4.07
N TYR A 618 -10.79 18.34 4.41
CA TYR A 618 -11.83 18.76 3.49
C TYR A 618 -11.28 19.68 2.38
N THR A 619 -10.50 20.70 2.76
CA THR A 619 -9.99 21.71 1.80
C THR A 619 -8.89 21.19 0.88
N SER A 620 -8.09 20.20 1.31
CA SER A 620 -7.01 19.64 0.48
C SER A 620 -7.44 18.54 -0.50
N ARG A 621 -8.69 18.05 -0.38
CA ARG A 621 -9.15 16.84 -1.10
C ARG A 621 -10.42 17.02 -1.93
N CYS A 622 -11.10 18.14 -1.80
CA CYS A 622 -12.33 18.43 -2.52
C CYS A 622 -12.15 19.42 -3.68
N VAL A 623 -10.94 19.59 -4.15
CA VAL A 623 -10.68 20.43 -5.32
C VAL A 623 -10.44 19.57 -6.55
#